data_e7d02e8b1f538005b09eb19c4505401c
#
_entry.id   e7d02e8b1f538005b09eb19c4505401c
#
_cell.length_a   1.000
_cell.length_b   1.000
_cell.length_c   1.000
_cell.angle_alpha   90.00
_cell.angle_beta   90.00
_cell.angle_gamma   90.00
#
_symmetry.space_group_name_H-M   'P 1'
#
loop_
_entity.id
_entity.type
_entity.pdbx_description
1 polymer ?
#
loop_
_entity_poly.entity_id
_entity_poly.type
_entity_poly.pdbx_seq_one_letter_code
_entity_poly.pdbx_strand_id
1 'polypeptide(L)'
;MSRNFKKISVVSALVAAITLPTTMVSALETNVKNDSNTPVTLSSERRGWYEEYGYKYYYDDNGELLKGLQEIDGNTYYFYSYDGHMAYSSWSDEDTITDNGLIVTVNKSGIVTNYANIVAGDWTHYGDRWYYYDADMNPYIGVKTINGVKYYFDSELTPYSGIQTIDGVEYYFNYEQLAEYLDEVVTSGDTLAYVRDGKVIEKAKFKDNELIYLNGNCYYYYLNDTGYYYPYDGEYTVDGKSLYFIYGMLQTSDSDEILTDYQDGYLYAYNNKGEIVDKVKRVAGWNEIGNDCYYVSSEMNFVDGIYTVNGKKYYFENGRLIRSSDGITVVSSYKDENDKIVTYVIAYNSEGVVEKKKAVANTWIQLKGKWYYYDKNLNEADGKMTT
;
A
#
# COMPACT_ATOMS: atom_id res chain seq x y z
N MET A 1 -0.12 8.40 12.81
CA MET A 1 -0.87 9.53 12.20
C MET A 1 -1.87 8.97 11.21
N SER A 2 -3.15 9.01 11.55
CA SER A 2 -4.23 8.51 10.68
C SER A 2 -4.43 9.51 9.54
N ARG A 3 -4.08 9.14 8.31
CA ARG A 3 -4.43 9.92 7.12
C ARG A 3 -5.76 9.42 6.59
N ASN A 4 -6.74 10.31 6.63
CA ASN A 4 -8.06 10.12 6.04
C ASN A 4 -7.92 9.86 4.52
N PHE A 5 -8.19 8.64 4.11
CA PHE A 5 -8.48 8.34 2.72
C PHE A 5 -9.84 8.94 2.36
N LYS A 6 -9.85 9.94 1.48
CA LYS A 6 -11.07 10.40 0.84
C LYS A 6 -11.63 9.22 0.03
N LYS A 7 -12.76 8.67 0.52
CA LYS A 7 -13.60 7.78 -0.28
C LYS A 7 -14.06 8.58 -1.51
N ILE A 8 -13.60 8.18 -2.68
CA ILE A 8 -14.22 8.59 -3.94
C ILE A 8 -15.53 7.83 -3.99
N SER A 9 -16.63 8.55 -3.81
CA SER A 9 -17.97 8.02 -4.03
C SER A 9 -18.12 7.69 -5.51
N VAL A 10 -18.20 6.39 -5.81
CA VAL A 10 -18.68 5.93 -7.10
C VAL A 10 -20.16 6.26 -7.16
N VAL A 11 -20.49 7.27 -7.94
CA VAL A 11 -21.87 7.60 -8.28
C VAL A 11 -22.38 6.44 -9.14
N SER A 12 -23.35 5.70 -8.62
CA SER A 12 -24.11 4.72 -9.37
C SER A 12 -24.73 5.37 -10.58
N ALA A 13 -24.18 5.15 -11.75
CA ALA A 13 -24.81 5.55 -13.01
C ALA A 13 -26.00 4.63 -13.26
N LEU A 14 -27.16 5.25 -13.25
CA LEU A 14 -28.44 4.70 -13.62
C LEU A 14 -28.33 4.13 -15.05
N VAL A 15 -28.59 2.84 -15.21
CA VAL A 15 -28.72 2.18 -16.51
C VAL A 15 -29.94 2.78 -17.22
N ALA A 16 -29.70 3.76 -18.08
CA ALA A 16 -30.70 4.18 -19.06
C ALA A 16 -30.58 3.26 -20.28
N ALA A 17 -31.59 2.45 -20.49
CA ALA A 17 -31.74 1.68 -21.71
C ALA A 17 -31.77 2.64 -22.92
N ILE A 18 -30.67 2.68 -23.68
CA ILE A 18 -30.64 3.42 -24.95
C ILE A 18 -31.23 2.46 -26.00
N THR A 19 -32.47 2.71 -26.34
CA THR A 19 -33.08 2.17 -27.56
C THR A 19 -32.46 2.90 -28.73
N LEU A 20 -31.62 2.22 -29.50
CA LEU A 20 -31.12 2.75 -30.78
C LEU A 20 -32.25 2.81 -31.82
N PRO A 21 -32.39 3.92 -32.57
CA PRO A 21 -33.37 3.97 -33.63
C PRO A 21 -32.86 3.14 -34.82
N THR A 22 -33.71 2.24 -35.28
CA THR A 22 -33.56 1.57 -36.56
C THR A 22 -33.65 2.60 -37.69
N THR A 23 -32.50 2.97 -38.27
CA THR A 23 -32.49 3.68 -39.54
C THR A 23 -32.45 2.67 -40.68
N MET A 24 -33.52 2.64 -41.45
CA MET A 24 -33.63 1.92 -42.71
C MET A 24 -32.52 2.37 -43.66
N VAL A 25 -31.72 1.42 -44.13
CA VAL A 25 -30.91 1.61 -45.35
C VAL A 25 -31.79 1.18 -46.54
N SER A 26 -32.24 2.13 -47.32
CA SER A 26 -32.92 1.85 -48.55
C SER A 26 -31.99 1.22 -49.57
N ALA A 27 -32.39 0.07 -50.06
CA ALA A 27 -31.73 -0.64 -51.14
C ALA A 27 -31.82 0.17 -52.43
N LEU A 28 -30.68 0.35 -53.09
CA LEU A 28 -30.58 0.88 -54.46
C LEU A 28 -30.86 -0.28 -55.43
N GLU A 29 -32.01 -0.28 -56.05
CA GLU A 29 -32.32 -1.20 -57.13
C GLU A 29 -31.54 -0.81 -58.36
N THR A 30 -30.60 -1.65 -58.81
CA THR A 30 -30.12 -1.65 -60.16
C THR A 30 -30.80 -2.70 -60.99
N ASN A 31 -31.70 -2.30 -61.85
CA ASN A 31 -32.29 -3.16 -62.89
C ASN A 31 -31.23 -3.68 -63.87
N VAL A 32 -30.96 -4.99 -63.79
CA VAL A 32 -30.38 -5.74 -64.92
C VAL A 32 -31.39 -6.79 -65.31
N LYS A 33 -32.03 -6.58 -66.49
CA LYS A 33 -32.82 -7.61 -67.17
C LYS A 33 -31.86 -8.69 -67.68
N ASN A 34 -32.01 -9.95 -67.27
CA ASN A 34 -31.64 -11.10 -68.05
C ASN A 34 -32.68 -12.20 -67.88
N ASP A 35 -33.28 -12.58 -69.01
CA ASP A 35 -34.14 -13.72 -69.16
C ASP A 35 -33.39 -15.03 -68.92
N SER A 36 -33.77 -15.76 -67.90
CA SER A 36 -33.79 -17.23 -67.93
C SER A 36 -34.58 -17.75 -66.71
N ASN A 37 -35.70 -18.36 -67.03
CA ASN A 37 -36.60 -19.06 -66.10
C ASN A 37 -35.90 -20.32 -65.54
N THR A 38 -35.19 -20.14 -64.43
CA THR A 38 -34.83 -21.25 -63.52
C THR A 38 -35.30 -20.84 -62.14
N PRO A 39 -36.12 -21.64 -61.46
CA PRO A 39 -36.46 -21.29 -60.07
C PRO A 39 -35.17 -21.38 -59.26
N VAL A 40 -34.68 -20.25 -58.82
CA VAL A 40 -33.68 -20.21 -57.75
C VAL A 40 -34.33 -20.83 -56.53
N THR A 41 -33.96 -22.06 -56.25
CA THR A 41 -34.28 -22.71 -54.98
C THR A 41 -33.63 -21.84 -53.91
N LEU A 42 -34.44 -21.08 -53.17
CA LEU A 42 -33.99 -20.40 -51.98
C LEU A 42 -33.26 -21.44 -51.10
N SER A 43 -31.98 -21.23 -50.87
CA SER A 43 -31.22 -22.03 -49.91
C SER A 43 -32.05 -22.09 -48.65
N SER A 44 -32.24 -23.28 -48.09
CA SER A 44 -32.95 -23.49 -46.82
C SER A 44 -32.38 -22.51 -45.81
N GLU A 45 -33.19 -21.48 -45.45
CA GLU A 45 -32.78 -20.47 -44.46
C GLU A 45 -32.36 -21.23 -43.21
N ARG A 46 -31.08 -21.06 -42.83
CA ARG A 46 -30.54 -21.64 -41.60
C ARG A 46 -31.22 -20.92 -40.42
N ARG A 47 -31.71 -21.71 -39.45
CA ARG A 47 -32.34 -21.21 -38.23
C ARG A 47 -31.87 -22.00 -37.04
N GLY A 48 -31.65 -21.33 -35.90
CA GLY A 48 -31.18 -21.99 -34.68
C GLY A 48 -29.70 -22.35 -34.74
N TRP A 49 -29.32 -23.31 -33.94
CA TRP A 49 -27.93 -23.77 -33.83
C TRP A 49 -27.45 -24.47 -35.09
N TYR A 50 -26.26 -24.10 -35.52
CA TYR A 50 -25.58 -24.70 -36.68
C TYR A 50 -24.11 -24.96 -36.34
N GLU A 51 -23.53 -26.07 -36.77
CA GLU A 51 -22.15 -26.45 -36.55
C GLU A 51 -21.45 -26.66 -37.89
N GLU A 52 -20.31 -25.97 -38.08
CA GLU A 52 -19.48 -26.08 -39.28
C GLU A 52 -18.01 -26.03 -38.90
N TYR A 53 -17.21 -27.00 -39.38
CA TYR A 53 -15.79 -27.16 -39.08
C TYR A 53 -15.45 -27.17 -37.59
N GLY A 54 -16.37 -27.66 -36.75
CA GLY A 54 -16.17 -27.70 -35.28
C GLY A 54 -16.52 -26.41 -34.56
N TYR A 55 -16.98 -25.39 -35.27
CA TYR A 55 -17.47 -24.14 -34.70
C TYR A 55 -18.98 -24.10 -34.68
N LYS A 56 -19.56 -23.51 -33.63
CA LYS A 56 -20.99 -23.32 -33.47
C LYS A 56 -21.41 -21.92 -33.84
N TYR A 57 -22.52 -21.81 -34.50
CA TYR A 57 -23.18 -20.58 -34.95
C TYR A 57 -24.66 -20.61 -34.57
N TYR A 58 -25.28 -19.43 -34.51
CA TYR A 58 -26.72 -19.35 -34.32
C TYR A 58 -27.34 -18.39 -35.34
N TYR A 59 -28.38 -18.81 -35.99
CA TYR A 59 -29.16 -18.02 -36.94
C TYR A 59 -30.52 -17.72 -36.33
N ASP A 60 -30.99 -16.48 -36.43
CA ASP A 60 -32.30 -16.04 -35.94
C ASP A 60 -33.45 -16.61 -36.81
N ASP A 61 -34.69 -16.25 -36.48
CA ASP A 61 -35.89 -16.70 -37.23
C ASP A 61 -35.96 -16.15 -38.66
N ASN A 62 -35.19 -15.10 -38.97
CA ASN A 62 -35.06 -14.52 -40.29
C ASN A 62 -33.91 -15.16 -41.10
N GLY A 63 -33.12 -16.04 -40.48
CA GLY A 63 -31.93 -16.65 -41.07
C GLY A 63 -30.70 -15.75 -41.01
N GLU A 64 -30.67 -14.73 -40.16
CA GLU A 64 -29.53 -13.88 -39.95
C GLU A 64 -28.57 -14.46 -38.91
N LEU A 65 -27.28 -14.43 -39.22
CA LEU A 65 -26.21 -14.90 -38.30
C LEU A 65 -26.07 -13.97 -37.12
N LEU A 66 -26.27 -14.48 -35.90
CA LEU A 66 -26.12 -13.71 -34.69
C LEU A 66 -24.64 -13.41 -34.36
N LYS A 67 -24.40 -12.24 -33.81
CA LYS A 67 -23.10 -11.75 -33.34
C LYS A 67 -23.24 -11.03 -31.99
N GLY A 68 -22.13 -10.94 -31.24
CA GLY A 68 -22.10 -10.30 -29.92
C GLY A 68 -22.81 -11.12 -28.84
N LEU A 69 -23.23 -10.46 -27.77
CA LEU A 69 -24.00 -11.09 -26.68
C LEU A 69 -25.42 -11.42 -27.13
N GLN A 70 -25.85 -12.64 -26.93
CA GLN A 70 -27.18 -13.14 -27.30
C GLN A 70 -27.74 -14.02 -26.18
N GLU A 71 -29.01 -13.82 -25.88
CA GLU A 71 -29.75 -14.70 -24.96
C GLU A 71 -30.52 -15.77 -25.77
N ILE A 72 -30.19 -17.03 -25.56
CA ILE A 72 -30.77 -18.17 -26.26
C ILE A 72 -31.14 -19.22 -25.21
N ASP A 73 -32.43 -19.61 -25.16
CA ASP A 73 -32.95 -20.58 -24.24
C ASP A 73 -32.59 -20.32 -22.76
N GLY A 74 -32.59 -19.04 -22.36
CA GLY A 74 -32.31 -18.62 -20.99
C GLY A 74 -30.81 -18.60 -20.59
N ASN A 75 -29.91 -18.86 -21.54
CA ASN A 75 -28.48 -18.72 -21.35
C ASN A 75 -27.94 -17.58 -22.23
N THR A 76 -26.92 -16.86 -21.74
CA THR A 76 -26.24 -15.85 -22.54
C THR A 76 -25.01 -16.47 -23.21
N TYR A 77 -24.87 -16.24 -24.51
CA TYR A 77 -23.74 -16.66 -25.33
C TYR A 77 -23.07 -15.45 -25.97
N TYR A 78 -21.80 -15.60 -26.35
CA TYR A 78 -21.11 -14.60 -27.12
C TYR A 78 -20.67 -15.17 -28.47
N PHE A 79 -21.01 -14.46 -29.54
CA PHE A 79 -20.61 -14.80 -30.91
C PHE A 79 -19.63 -13.73 -31.42
N TYR A 80 -18.47 -14.17 -31.92
CA TYR A 80 -17.43 -13.23 -32.37
C TYR A 80 -17.93 -12.28 -33.46
N SER A 81 -17.49 -11.00 -33.34
CA SER A 81 -17.92 -9.93 -34.25
C SER A 81 -17.46 -10.15 -35.68
N TYR A 82 -16.31 -10.79 -35.91
CA TYR A 82 -15.70 -10.96 -37.22
C TYR A 82 -16.35 -12.06 -38.08
N ASP A 83 -16.73 -13.18 -37.52
CA ASP A 83 -17.29 -14.32 -38.30
C ASP A 83 -18.55 -14.96 -37.69
N GLY A 84 -18.92 -14.59 -36.46
CA GLY A 84 -20.13 -15.05 -35.79
C GLY A 84 -20.07 -16.45 -35.19
N HIS A 85 -18.90 -17.09 -35.06
CA HIS A 85 -18.84 -18.33 -34.32
C HIS A 85 -18.94 -18.10 -32.81
N MET A 86 -19.49 -19.05 -32.08
CA MET A 86 -19.67 -18.98 -30.62
C MET A 86 -18.32 -19.10 -29.90
N ALA A 87 -18.07 -18.19 -28.97
CA ALA A 87 -16.96 -18.28 -28.04
C ALA A 87 -17.19 -19.40 -27.01
N TYR A 88 -16.16 -20.16 -26.69
CA TYR A 88 -16.17 -21.17 -25.64
C TYR A 88 -14.77 -21.43 -25.09
N SER A 89 -14.67 -21.91 -23.85
CA SER A 89 -13.39 -22.32 -23.26
C SER A 89 -13.01 -23.72 -23.75
N SER A 90 -11.82 -23.85 -24.32
CA SER A 90 -11.35 -25.14 -24.86
C SER A 90 -10.43 -25.91 -23.91
N TRP A 91 -9.68 -25.24 -23.04
CA TRP A 91 -8.65 -25.84 -22.19
C TRP A 91 -8.89 -25.69 -20.69
N SER A 92 -9.47 -24.58 -20.27
CA SER A 92 -9.79 -24.25 -18.88
C SER A 92 -11.28 -24.41 -18.57
N ASP A 93 -11.68 -24.22 -17.33
CA ASP A 93 -13.11 -24.20 -16.99
C ASP A 93 -13.80 -22.96 -17.54
N GLU A 94 -13.05 -21.85 -17.61
CA GLU A 94 -13.48 -20.58 -18.20
C GLU A 94 -12.32 -19.91 -18.95
N ASP A 95 -12.62 -19.22 -20.05
CA ASP A 95 -11.70 -18.38 -20.81
C ASP A 95 -12.26 -16.98 -20.93
N THR A 96 -11.37 -15.97 -20.84
CA THR A 96 -11.73 -14.55 -21.02
C THR A 96 -11.21 -14.06 -22.37
N ILE A 97 -12.09 -13.44 -23.12
CA ILE A 97 -11.82 -12.88 -24.45
C ILE A 97 -12.16 -11.40 -24.49
N THR A 98 -11.54 -10.69 -25.41
CA THR A 98 -11.85 -9.29 -25.73
C THR A 98 -12.23 -9.20 -27.20
N ASP A 99 -13.43 -8.70 -27.49
CA ASP A 99 -13.91 -8.51 -28.86
C ASP A 99 -14.96 -7.40 -28.90
N ASN A 100 -14.91 -6.57 -29.94
CA ASN A 100 -15.87 -5.50 -30.25
C ASN A 100 -16.27 -4.63 -29.04
N GLY A 101 -15.28 -4.21 -28.26
CA GLY A 101 -15.50 -3.33 -27.10
C GLY A 101 -16.12 -4.01 -25.86
N LEU A 102 -16.06 -5.33 -25.82
CA LEU A 102 -16.46 -6.16 -24.68
C LEU A 102 -15.30 -7.00 -24.18
N ILE A 103 -15.22 -7.17 -22.87
CA ILE A 103 -14.47 -8.24 -22.20
C ILE A 103 -15.49 -9.25 -21.70
N VAL A 104 -15.32 -10.53 -22.04
CA VAL A 104 -16.33 -11.57 -21.81
C VAL A 104 -15.65 -12.84 -21.31
N THR A 105 -16.15 -13.44 -20.24
CA THR A 105 -15.74 -14.78 -19.79
C THR A 105 -16.81 -15.82 -20.20
N VAL A 106 -16.34 -16.89 -20.79
CA VAL A 106 -17.17 -18.01 -21.26
C VAL A 106 -16.69 -19.33 -20.68
N ASN A 107 -17.59 -20.23 -20.36
CA ASN A 107 -17.27 -21.59 -19.94
C ASN A 107 -17.13 -22.56 -21.12
N LYS A 108 -16.87 -23.84 -20.84
CA LYS A 108 -16.73 -24.92 -21.84
C LYS A 108 -17.96 -25.12 -22.72
N SER A 109 -19.15 -24.78 -22.22
CA SER A 109 -20.38 -24.84 -22.97
C SER A 109 -20.69 -23.61 -23.81
N GLY A 110 -19.80 -22.58 -23.74
CA GLY A 110 -19.99 -21.30 -24.40
C GLY A 110 -20.94 -20.35 -23.66
N ILE A 111 -21.37 -20.69 -22.46
CA ILE A 111 -22.24 -19.84 -21.65
C ILE A 111 -21.36 -18.72 -21.06
N VAL A 112 -21.81 -17.48 -21.23
CA VAL A 112 -21.19 -16.29 -20.64
C VAL A 112 -21.42 -16.28 -19.15
N THR A 113 -20.35 -16.28 -18.37
CA THR A 113 -20.39 -16.23 -16.90
C THR A 113 -20.15 -14.80 -16.36
N ASN A 114 -19.46 -13.97 -17.13
CA ASN A 114 -19.25 -12.55 -16.82
C ASN A 114 -18.98 -11.74 -18.09
N TYR A 115 -19.28 -10.44 -18.07
CA TYR A 115 -18.90 -9.51 -19.13
C TYR A 115 -18.92 -8.05 -18.67
N ALA A 116 -18.17 -7.19 -19.37
CA ALA A 116 -18.18 -5.73 -19.18
C ALA A 116 -17.92 -5.00 -20.51
N ASN A 117 -18.46 -3.78 -20.62
CA ASN A 117 -18.08 -2.88 -21.71
C ASN A 117 -16.68 -2.31 -21.45
N ILE A 118 -15.83 -2.31 -22.47
CA ILE A 118 -14.54 -1.64 -22.44
C ILE A 118 -14.77 -0.14 -22.56
N VAL A 119 -14.11 0.62 -21.68
CA VAL A 119 -14.09 2.07 -21.76
C VAL A 119 -12.84 2.49 -22.53
N ALA A 120 -13.04 2.99 -23.76
CA ALA A 120 -11.95 3.43 -24.63
C ALA A 120 -11.15 4.57 -24.00
N GLY A 121 -9.82 4.43 -23.94
CA GLY A 121 -8.92 5.43 -23.38
C GLY A 121 -8.97 5.54 -21.84
N ASP A 122 -9.56 4.57 -21.12
CA ASP A 122 -9.77 4.65 -19.69
C ASP A 122 -9.74 3.27 -19.03
N TRP A 123 -9.99 3.27 -17.72
CA TRP A 123 -10.05 2.08 -16.90
C TRP A 123 -11.36 1.31 -17.10
N THR A 124 -11.23 -0.01 -17.19
CA THR A 124 -12.34 -0.97 -17.20
C THR A 124 -12.21 -1.90 -16.00
N HIS A 125 -13.21 -1.94 -15.15
CA HIS A 125 -13.29 -2.90 -14.04
C HIS A 125 -13.94 -4.19 -14.52
N TYR A 126 -13.25 -5.33 -14.32
CA TYR A 126 -13.76 -6.64 -14.71
C TYR A 126 -13.32 -7.73 -13.73
N GLY A 127 -14.28 -8.47 -13.18
CA GLY A 127 -14.00 -9.34 -12.05
C GLY A 127 -13.48 -8.56 -10.86
N ASP A 128 -12.38 -9.02 -10.26
CA ASP A 128 -11.70 -8.34 -9.14
C ASP A 128 -10.55 -7.45 -9.58
N ARG A 129 -10.41 -7.20 -10.89
CA ARG A 129 -9.24 -6.52 -11.48
C ARG A 129 -9.63 -5.29 -12.27
N TRP A 130 -8.66 -4.35 -12.38
CA TRP A 130 -8.72 -3.19 -13.24
C TRP A 130 -7.82 -3.38 -14.45
N TYR A 131 -8.32 -3.01 -15.63
CA TYR A 131 -7.62 -3.04 -16.92
C TYR A 131 -7.62 -1.63 -17.49
N TYR A 132 -6.56 -1.25 -18.19
CA TYR A 132 -6.54 -0.01 -18.93
C TYR A 132 -6.53 -0.30 -20.43
N TYR A 133 -7.44 0.33 -21.15
CA TYR A 133 -7.55 0.20 -22.60
C TYR A 133 -7.16 1.53 -23.27
N ASP A 134 -6.51 1.46 -24.45
CA ASP A 134 -6.23 2.64 -25.25
C ASP A 134 -7.50 3.19 -25.95
N ALA A 135 -7.34 4.28 -26.73
CA ALA A 135 -8.47 4.88 -27.45
C ALA A 135 -9.07 3.95 -28.53
N ASP A 136 -8.31 2.97 -28.99
CA ASP A 136 -8.73 1.96 -29.95
C ASP A 136 -9.26 0.68 -29.28
N MET A 137 -9.45 0.73 -27.96
CA MET A 137 -9.94 -0.38 -27.12
C MET A 137 -8.98 -1.59 -27.10
N ASN A 138 -7.68 -1.39 -27.34
CA ASN A 138 -6.69 -2.43 -27.12
C ASN A 138 -6.21 -2.40 -25.66
N PRO A 139 -6.00 -3.56 -25.01
CA PRO A 139 -5.46 -3.62 -23.66
C PRO A 139 -4.03 -3.08 -23.67
N TYR A 140 -3.73 -2.25 -22.66
CA TYR A 140 -2.42 -1.62 -22.56
C TYR A 140 -1.41 -2.52 -21.84
N ILE A 141 -0.19 -2.56 -22.37
CA ILE A 141 0.97 -3.24 -21.76
C ILE A 141 2.12 -2.23 -21.68
N GLY A 142 2.88 -2.26 -20.58
CA GLY A 142 4.02 -1.38 -20.35
C GLY A 142 3.70 -0.19 -19.46
N VAL A 143 4.50 0.88 -19.56
CA VAL A 143 4.37 2.08 -18.73
C VAL A 143 3.36 3.05 -19.30
N LYS A 144 2.41 3.47 -18.50
CA LYS A 144 1.40 4.51 -18.85
C LYS A 144 1.30 5.55 -17.75
N THR A 145 1.29 6.82 -18.14
CA THR A 145 0.93 7.91 -17.23
C THR A 145 -0.56 8.22 -17.39
N ILE A 146 -1.31 8.09 -16.30
CA ILE A 146 -2.76 8.31 -16.24
C ILE A 146 -3.01 9.32 -15.13
N ASN A 147 -3.61 10.47 -15.46
CA ASN A 147 -3.87 11.56 -14.53
C ASN A 147 -2.62 11.99 -13.71
N GLY A 148 -1.43 11.98 -14.33
CA GLY A 148 -0.17 12.35 -13.70
C GLY A 148 0.51 11.24 -12.89
N VAL A 149 -0.12 10.08 -12.74
CA VAL A 149 0.43 8.91 -12.05
C VAL A 149 0.94 7.89 -13.05
N LYS A 150 2.13 7.33 -12.83
CA LYS A 150 2.71 6.28 -13.67
C LYS A 150 2.35 4.89 -13.16
N TYR A 151 1.85 4.07 -14.07
CA TYR A 151 1.52 2.65 -13.88
C TYR A 151 2.37 1.78 -14.79
N TYR A 152 2.55 0.53 -14.39
CA TYR A 152 3.07 -0.51 -15.28
C TYR A 152 2.05 -1.63 -15.39
N PHE A 153 1.69 -1.98 -16.62
CA PHE A 153 0.78 -3.09 -16.95
C PHE A 153 1.61 -4.25 -17.47
N ASP A 154 1.50 -5.39 -16.83
CA ASP A 154 2.22 -6.60 -17.21
C ASP A 154 1.54 -7.36 -18.36
N SER A 155 2.04 -8.55 -18.67
CA SER A 155 1.47 -9.41 -19.71
C SER A 155 0.08 -9.98 -19.34
N GLU A 156 -0.33 -9.90 -18.09
CA GLU A 156 -1.69 -10.24 -17.64
C GLU A 156 -2.65 -9.07 -17.80
N LEU A 157 -2.19 -7.96 -18.37
CA LEU A 157 -2.95 -6.73 -18.66
C LEU A 157 -3.45 -5.99 -17.42
N THR A 158 -2.90 -6.31 -16.26
CA THR A 158 -3.27 -5.68 -14.98
C THR A 158 -2.15 -4.79 -14.47
N PRO A 159 -2.48 -3.74 -13.68
CA PRO A 159 -1.45 -2.95 -13.04
C PRO A 159 -0.59 -3.81 -12.13
N TYR A 160 0.72 -3.60 -12.18
CA TYR A 160 1.71 -4.41 -11.49
C TYR A 160 2.24 -3.71 -10.24
N SER A 161 2.38 -4.49 -9.15
CA SER A 161 3.08 -4.06 -7.94
C SER A 161 4.37 -4.85 -7.76
N GLY A 162 5.44 -4.17 -7.35
CA GLY A 162 6.75 -4.78 -7.14
C GLY A 162 7.86 -4.18 -8.01
N ILE A 163 8.97 -4.90 -8.15
CA ILE A 163 10.14 -4.46 -8.94
C ILE A 163 9.97 -4.89 -10.39
N GLN A 164 10.08 -3.91 -11.30
CA GLN A 164 10.01 -4.13 -12.74
C GLN A 164 11.17 -3.47 -13.48
N THR A 165 11.77 -4.20 -14.44
CA THR A 165 12.82 -3.66 -15.31
C THR A 165 12.21 -3.04 -16.56
N ILE A 166 12.48 -1.75 -16.80
CA ILE A 166 11.98 -1.00 -17.95
C ILE A 166 13.18 -0.30 -18.58
N ASP A 167 13.47 -0.60 -19.85
CA ASP A 167 14.62 -0.06 -20.60
C ASP A 167 15.96 -0.21 -19.83
N GLY A 168 16.15 -1.34 -19.14
CA GLY A 168 17.35 -1.65 -18.37
C GLY A 168 17.47 -0.96 -17.02
N VAL A 169 16.47 -0.21 -16.59
CA VAL A 169 16.38 0.41 -15.26
C VAL A 169 15.31 -0.32 -14.44
N GLU A 170 15.62 -0.61 -13.18
CA GLU A 170 14.66 -1.22 -12.26
C GLU A 170 13.87 -0.14 -11.51
N TYR A 171 12.55 -0.29 -11.55
CA TYR A 171 11.59 0.57 -10.87
C TYR A 171 10.76 -0.22 -9.89
N TYR A 172 10.31 0.44 -8.81
CA TYR A 172 9.40 -0.15 -7.83
C TYR A 172 8.01 0.49 -7.93
N PHE A 173 7.01 -0.37 -8.11
CA PHE A 173 5.60 0.01 -8.14
C PHE A 173 4.95 -0.44 -6.83
N ASN A 174 4.40 0.52 -6.09
CA ASN A 174 3.71 0.28 -4.84
C ASN A 174 2.22 0.54 -5.04
N TYR A 175 1.38 -0.44 -4.66
CA TYR A 175 -0.05 -0.37 -4.97
C TYR A 175 -0.30 0.03 -6.43
N GLU A 176 0.42 -0.67 -7.35
CA GLU A 176 0.26 -0.50 -8.81
C GLU A 176 0.80 0.82 -9.38
N GLN A 177 1.29 1.75 -8.56
CA GLN A 177 1.80 3.05 -8.95
C GLN A 177 3.30 3.15 -8.77
N LEU A 178 3.99 3.86 -9.66
CA LEU A 178 5.41 4.14 -9.49
C LEU A 178 5.64 4.91 -8.18
N ALA A 179 6.47 4.36 -7.32
CA ALA A 179 6.70 4.86 -5.97
C ALA A 179 7.70 6.05 -5.94
N GLU A 180 7.42 7.11 -6.71
CA GLU A 180 8.29 8.30 -6.83
C GLU A 180 8.50 9.06 -5.51
N TYR A 181 7.67 8.81 -4.51
CA TYR A 181 7.74 9.45 -3.19
C TYR A 181 8.61 8.70 -2.17
N LEU A 182 9.11 7.51 -2.52
CA LEU A 182 9.88 6.69 -1.59
C LEU A 182 11.37 7.07 -1.59
N ASP A 183 11.95 7.07 -0.40
CA ASP A 183 13.39 7.05 -0.12
C ASP A 183 13.62 6.11 1.06
N GLU A 184 13.37 4.79 0.86
CA GLU A 184 13.41 3.79 1.93
C GLU A 184 13.67 2.38 1.39
N VAL A 185 13.84 1.44 2.32
CA VAL A 185 13.98 0.02 2.01
C VAL A 185 12.60 -0.65 2.01
N VAL A 186 12.31 -1.38 0.94
CA VAL A 186 11.06 -2.09 0.71
C VAL A 186 11.29 -3.58 0.47
N THR A 187 10.24 -4.36 0.62
CA THR A 187 10.23 -5.79 0.25
C THR A 187 9.45 -6.02 -1.04
N SER A 188 9.97 -6.87 -1.92
CA SER A 188 9.30 -7.28 -3.15
C SER A 188 9.57 -8.75 -3.42
N GLY A 189 8.60 -9.61 -3.16
CA GLY A 189 8.76 -11.05 -3.24
C GLY A 189 9.88 -11.55 -2.31
N ASP A 190 10.91 -12.15 -2.89
CA ASP A 190 12.10 -12.66 -2.19
C ASP A 190 13.27 -11.65 -2.12
N THR A 191 12.98 -10.37 -2.35
CA THR A 191 13.99 -9.33 -2.51
C THR A 191 13.76 -8.18 -1.54
N LEU A 192 14.81 -7.74 -0.88
CA LEU A 192 14.91 -6.48 -0.17
C LEU A 192 15.53 -5.44 -1.10
N ALA A 193 14.93 -4.26 -1.23
CA ALA A 193 15.40 -3.23 -2.16
C ALA A 193 15.37 -1.83 -1.53
N TYR A 194 16.44 -1.08 -1.70
CA TYR A 194 16.44 0.35 -1.42
C TYR A 194 15.94 1.12 -2.65
N VAL A 195 14.84 1.83 -2.47
CA VAL A 195 14.15 2.58 -3.52
C VAL A 195 14.25 4.06 -3.24
N ARG A 196 14.61 4.83 -4.28
CA ARG A 196 14.61 6.29 -4.25
C ARG A 196 14.00 6.83 -5.54
N ASP A 197 13.05 7.76 -5.43
CA ASP A 197 12.35 8.36 -6.56
C ASP A 197 11.78 7.30 -7.53
N GLY A 198 11.24 6.21 -6.98
CA GLY A 198 10.69 5.09 -7.73
C GLY A 198 11.71 4.14 -8.36
N LYS A 199 13.02 4.44 -8.27
CA LYS A 199 14.08 3.57 -8.82
C LYS A 199 14.69 2.68 -7.76
N VAL A 200 14.98 1.44 -8.13
CA VAL A 200 15.76 0.54 -7.29
C VAL A 200 17.23 0.95 -7.38
N ILE A 201 17.79 1.38 -6.26
CA ILE A 201 19.20 1.83 -6.16
C ILE A 201 20.11 0.66 -5.78
N GLU A 202 19.66 -0.15 -4.85
CA GLU A 202 20.37 -1.33 -4.33
C GLU A 202 19.35 -2.42 -4.00
N LYS A 203 19.71 -3.68 -4.13
CA LYS A 203 18.85 -4.80 -3.75
C LYS A 203 19.66 -6.03 -3.32
N ALA A 204 19.05 -6.85 -2.49
CA ALA A 204 19.57 -8.14 -2.08
C ALA A 204 18.44 -9.17 -2.01
N LYS A 205 18.75 -10.42 -2.33
CA LYS A 205 17.85 -11.54 -2.11
C LYS A 205 17.82 -11.89 -0.64
N PHE A 206 16.64 -12.26 -0.14
CA PHE A 206 16.57 -12.88 1.17
C PHE A 206 17.33 -14.19 1.20
N LYS A 207 17.99 -14.44 2.32
CA LYS A 207 18.67 -15.67 2.61
C LYS A 207 18.30 -16.11 4.02
N ASP A 208 17.93 -17.36 4.15
CA ASP A 208 17.54 -17.90 5.44
C ASP A 208 18.72 -17.91 6.40
N ASN A 209 18.52 -17.40 7.60
CA ASN A 209 19.50 -17.31 8.68
C ASN A 209 20.80 -16.53 8.34
N GLU A 210 20.75 -15.60 7.38
CA GLU A 210 21.87 -14.72 7.04
C GLU A 210 21.51 -13.24 7.26
N LEU A 211 22.51 -12.45 7.68
CA LEU A 211 22.39 -11.00 7.74
C LEU A 211 22.50 -10.41 6.33
N ILE A 212 21.65 -9.43 6.05
CA ILE A 212 21.61 -8.72 4.77
C ILE A 212 22.05 -7.27 5.00
N TYR A 213 23.06 -6.83 4.27
CA TYR A 213 23.51 -5.44 4.31
C TYR A 213 23.00 -4.71 3.07
N LEU A 214 22.27 -3.61 3.30
CA LEU A 214 21.65 -2.83 2.25
C LEU A 214 21.55 -1.35 2.67
N ASN A 215 21.95 -0.43 1.80
CA ASN A 215 21.91 1.02 2.06
C ASN A 215 22.52 1.42 3.43
N GLY A 216 23.65 0.80 3.79
CA GLY A 216 24.37 1.08 5.05
C GLY A 216 23.71 0.49 6.31
N ASN A 217 22.58 -0.17 6.21
CA ASN A 217 21.90 -0.84 7.31
C ASN A 217 22.06 -2.37 7.23
N CYS A 218 21.84 -3.05 8.35
CA CYS A 218 21.85 -4.48 8.46
C CYS A 218 20.44 -4.99 8.73
N TYR A 219 20.05 -6.04 8.02
CA TYR A 219 18.71 -6.62 8.11
C TYR A 219 18.79 -8.12 8.38
N TYR A 220 17.77 -8.66 9.06
CA TYR A 220 17.59 -10.07 9.27
C TYR A 220 16.13 -10.47 9.03
N TYR A 221 15.95 -11.44 8.12
CA TYR A 221 14.66 -12.01 7.77
C TYR A 221 14.74 -13.52 7.91
N TYR A 222 13.68 -14.14 8.36
CA TYR A 222 13.58 -15.59 8.48
C TYR A 222 12.51 -16.14 7.55
N LEU A 223 12.75 -17.35 7.04
CA LEU A 223 11.79 -18.07 6.22
C LEU A 223 10.79 -18.79 7.12
N ASN A 224 9.51 -18.52 6.98
CA ASN A 224 8.48 -19.22 7.73
C ASN A 224 8.10 -20.57 7.10
N ASP A 225 7.29 -21.36 7.79
CA ASP A 225 6.82 -22.68 7.34
C ASP A 225 5.97 -22.63 6.04
N THR A 226 5.46 -21.49 5.67
CA THR A 226 4.69 -21.29 4.43
C THR A 226 5.53 -20.82 3.25
N GLY A 227 6.86 -20.69 3.44
CA GLY A 227 7.81 -20.33 2.38
C GLY A 227 7.91 -18.82 2.11
N TYR A 228 7.46 -17.97 3.04
CA TYR A 228 7.60 -16.52 2.94
C TYR A 228 8.65 -16.01 3.93
N TYR A 229 9.38 -14.96 3.51
CA TYR A 229 10.31 -14.25 4.37
C TYR A 229 9.59 -13.21 5.22
N TYR A 230 9.88 -13.21 6.53
CA TYR A 230 9.36 -12.27 7.50
C TYR A 230 10.48 -11.51 8.19
N PRO A 231 10.29 -10.20 8.46
CA PRO A 231 11.23 -9.44 9.25
C PRO A 231 11.31 -10.02 10.66
N TYR A 232 12.53 -10.12 11.18
CA TYR A 232 12.75 -10.59 12.54
C TYR A 232 12.62 -9.43 13.54
N ASP A 233 11.93 -9.68 14.63
CA ASP A 233 11.84 -8.76 15.77
C ASP A 233 12.41 -9.44 17.02
N GLY A 234 13.26 -8.71 17.76
CA GLY A 234 13.84 -9.18 19.01
C GLY A 234 15.33 -9.44 18.95
N GLU A 235 15.80 -10.22 19.96
CA GLU A 235 17.20 -10.60 20.11
C GLU A 235 17.55 -11.79 19.24
N TYR A 236 18.62 -11.66 18.47
CA TYR A 236 19.18 -12.75 17.67
C TYR A 236 20.69 -12.86 17.88
N THR A 237 21.17 -14.08 18.10
CA THR A 237 22.61 -14.34 18.32
C THR A 237 23.25 -14.82 17.02
N VAL A 238 24.25 -14.09 16.56
CA VAL A 238 25.08 -14.43 15.41
C VAL A 238 26.55 -14.28 15.79
N ASP A 239 27.39 -15.27 15.47
CA ASP A 239 28.83 -15.29 15.77
C ASP A 239 29.16 -14.99 17.24
N GLY A 240 28.30 -15.45 18.16
CA GLY A 240 28.48 -15.26 19.60
C GLY A 240 28.14 -13.87 20.13
N LYS A 241 27.54 -13.02 19.30
CA LYS A 241 27.06 -11.68 19.66
C LYS A 241 25.55 -11.65 19.64
N SER A 242 24.93 -11.10 20.66
CA SER A 242 23.48 -10.82 20.69
C SER A 242 23.20 -9.47 20.03
N LEU A 243 22.37 -9.49 19.00
CA LEU A 243 21.94 -8.33 18.22
C LEU A 243 20.44 -8.12 18.42
N TYR A 244 19.95 -6.89 18.30
CA TYR A 244 18.55 -6.58 18.44
C TYR A 244 17.96 -5.98 17.18
N PHE A 245 16.85 -6.56 16.69
CA PHE A 245 16.19 -6.16 15.45
C PHE A 245 14.77 -5.67 15.73
N ILE A 246 14.35 -4.64 14.96
CA ILE A 246 12.96 -4.20 14.88
C ILE A 246 12.57 -4.14 13.41
N TYR A 247 11.44 -4.78 13.05
CA TYR A 247 10.98 -4.90 11.66
C TYR A 247 12.09 -5.38 10.73
N GLY A 248 12.88 -6.34 11.22
CA GLY A 248 14.01 -6.90 10.49
C GLY A 248 15.26 -6.03 10.43
N MET A 249 15.24 -4.77 10.87
CA MET A 249 16.39 -3.87 10.84
C MET A 249 17.15 -3.91 12.14
N LEU A 250 18.48 -4.09 12.06
CA LEU A 250 19.38 -4.01 13.20
C LEU A 250 19.30 -2.63 13.84
N GLN A 251 19.05 -2.60 15.14
CA GLN A 251 19.05 -1.38 15.90
C GLN A 251 20.49 -1.04 16.32
N THR A 252 20.93 0.18 16.00
CA THR A 252 22.26 0.71 16.34
C THR A 252 22.13 2.08 16.96
N SER A 253 23.07 2.46 17.79
CA SER A 253 23.13 3.78 18.41
C SER A 253 24.55 4.33 18.44
N ASP A 254 24.71 5.65 18.35
CA ASP A 254 26.00 6.32 18.55
C ASP A 254 26.40 6.39 20.03
N SER A 255 25.44 6.22 20.90
CA SER A 255 25.58 6.10 22.36
C SER A 255 24.77 4.90 22.84
N ASP A 256 25.15 4.25 23.90
CA ASP A 256 24.41 3.11 24.46
C ASP A 256 22.93 3.46 24.69
N GLU A 257 22.16 3.41 23.60
CA GLU A 257 20.74 3.75 23.55
C GLU A 257 19.91 2.57 24.08
N ILE A 258 18.78 2.90 24.67
CA ILE A 258 17.90 1.90 25.27
C ILE A 258 16.70 1.67 24.40
N LEU A 259 16.53 0.42 23.99
CA LEU A 259 15.37 -0.05 23.29
C LEU A 259 14.45 -0.79 24.26
N THR A 260 13.16 -0.58 24.12
CA THR A 260 12.15 -1.30 24.90
C THR A 260 11.48 -2.33 24.04
N ASP A 261 11.59 -3.58 24.41
CA ASP A 261 10.77 -4.65 23.84
C ASP A 261 9.55 -4.91 24.73
N TYR A 262 8.37 -4.65 24.16
CA TYR A 262 7.10 -4.84 24.86
C TYR A 262 6.58 -6.28 24.74
N GLN A 263 7.13 -7.10 23.86
CA GLN A 263 6.64 -8.45 23.64
C GLN A 263 7.28 -9.45 24.60
N ASP A 264 8.58 -9.34 24.84
CA ASP A 264 9.31 -10.25 25.72
C ASP A 264 9.44 -9.71 27.16
N GLY A 265 9.07 -8.43 27.39
CA GLY A 265 9.07 -7.82 28.72
C GLY A 265 10.45 -7.44 29.23
N TYR A 266 11.44 -7.27 28.37
CA TYR A 266 12.77 -6.79 28.74
C TYR A 266 13.04 -5.36 28.25
N LEU A 267 14.05 -4.74 28.84
CA LEU A 267 14.74 -3.55 28.34
C LEU A 267 16.10 -3.96 27.81
N TYR A 268 16.48 -3.38 26.68
CA TYR A 268 17.77 -3.64 26.03
C TYR A 268 18.58 -2.37 25.89
N ALA A 269 19.88 -2.46 26.13
CA ALA A 269 20.86 -1.45 25.77
C ALA A 269 21.75 -2.01 24.66
N TYR A 270 21.96 -1.25 23.59
CA TYR A 270 22.79 -1.70 22.48
C TYR A 270 23.77 -0.59 22.04
N ASN A 271 24.90 -0.99 21.50
CA ASN A 271 25.95 -0.10 21.04
C ASN A 271 25.78 0.29 19.54
N ASN A 272 26.72 1.06 19.02
CA ASN A 272 26.72 1.51 17.61
C ASN A 272 26.94 0.38 16.58
N LYS A 273 27.19 -0.85 17.03
CA LYS A 273 27.26 -2.04 16.17
C LYS A 273 26.00 -2.90 16.29
N GLY A 274 25.01 -2.46 17.07
CA GLY A 274 23.79 -3.22 17.35
C GLY A 274 23.99 -4.38 18.34
N GLU A 275 25.18 -4.47 18.98
CA GLU A 275 25.43 -5.50 19.97
C GLU A 275 24.73 -5.13 21.27
N ILE A 276 23.95 -6.05 21.84
CA ILE A 276 23.31 -5.87 23.14
C ILE A 276 24.40 -5.89 24.23
N VAL A 277 24.53 -4.77 24.94
CA VAL A 277 25.51 -4.59 26.01
C VAL A 277 24.92 -4.78 27.40
N ASP A 278 23.61 -4.62 27.53
CA ASP A 278 22.87 -4.88 28.76
C ASP A 278 21.43 -5.31 28.45
N LYS A 279 20.83 -6.11 29.34
CA LYS A 279 19.46 -6.61 29.24
C LYS A 279 18.87 -6.80 30.63
N VAL A 280 17.78 -6.10 30.91
CA VAL A 280 17.12 -6.15 32.22
C VAL A 280 15.63 -6.48 32.04
N LYS A 281 15.12 -7.41 32.84
CA LYS A 281 13.69 -7.70 32.85
C LYS A 281 12.91 -6.47 33.36
N ARG A 282 11.97 -5.99 32.57
CA ARG A 282 11.11 -4.87 32.92
C ARG A 282 10.20 -5.23 34.12
N VAL A 283 10.24 -4.41 35.16
CA VAL A 283 9.41 -4.58 36.35
C VAL A 283 8.72 -3.25 36.70
N ALA A 284 7.60 -3.32 37.40
CA ALA A 284 6.97 -2.09 37.93
C ALA A 284 7.92 -1.39 38.92
N GLY A 285 8.02 -0.07 38.80
CA GLY A 285 8.96 0.74 39.56
C GLY A 285 10.19 1.13 38.76
N TRP A 286 11.31 1.30 39.46
CA TRP A 286 12.60 1.68 38.86
C TRP A 286 13.27 0.50 38.15
N ASN A 287 13.75 0.77 36.96
CA ASN A 287 14.55 -0.16 36.14
C ASN A 287 15.83 0.58 35.72
N GLU A 288 16.98 0.01 36.02
CA GLU A 288 18.29 0.54 35.60
C GLU A 288 18.85 -0.32 34.49
N ILE A 289 19.32 0.31 33.42
CA ILE A 289 19.94 -0.36 32.28
C ILE A 289 20.96 0.56 31.62
N GLY A 290 22.19 0.04 31.41
CA GLY A 290 23.31 0.88 30.95
C GLY A 290 23.50 2.07 31.87
N ASN A 291 23.49 3.29 31.33
CA ASN A 291 23.61 4.52 32.10
C ASN A 291 22.27 5.19 32.40
N ASP A 292 21.16 4.59 32.00
CA ASP A 292 19.83 5.15 32.08
C ASP A 292 18.96 4.48 33.16
N CYS A 293 17.94 5.20 33.55
CA CYS A 293 16.99 4.77 34.55
C CYS A 293 15.56 5.02 34.06
N TYR A 294 14.75 3.99 34.06
CA TYR A 294 13.37 4.00 33.61
C TYR A 294 12.40 3.81 34.79
N TYR A 295 11.23 4.40 34.69
CA TYR A 295 10.16 4.13 35.62
C TYR A 295 8.93 3.56 34.90
N VAL A 296 8.46 2.44 35.43
CA VAL A 296 7.32 1.69 34.90
C VAL A 296 6.21 1.72 35.95
N SER A 297 4.99 2.08 35.55
CA SER A 297 3.83 2.09 36.44
C SER A 297 3.46 0.69 36.93
N SER A 298 2.57 0.61 37.92
CA SER A 298 1.99 -0.67 38.39
C SER A 298 1.25 -1.45 37.30
N GLU A 299 0.80 -0.75 36.26
CA GLU A 299 0.10 -1.31 35.09
C GLU A 299 1.05 -1.73 33.98
N MET A 300 2.36 -1.75 34.26
CA MET A 300 3.43 -2.10 33.33
C MET A 300 3.56 -1.14 32.11
N ASN A 301 3.11 0.12 32.26
CA ASN A 301 3.31 1.17 31.26
C ASN A 301 4.47 2.08 31.64
N PHE A 302 5.22 2.57 30.64
CA PHE A 302 6.17 3.64 30.88
C PHE A 302 5.44 4.92 31.27
N VAL A 303 6.00 5.61 32.26
CA VAL A 303 5.48 6.92 32.65
C VAL A 303 6.07 7.99 31.75
N ASP A 304 5.32 9.06 31.50
CA ASP A 304 5.77 10.19 30.69
C ASP A 304 5.45 11.51 31.37
N GLY A 305 6.27 12.54 31.11
CA GLY A 305 6.12 13.85 31.74
C GLY A 305 6.50 13.86 33.22
N ILE A 306 5.82 14.69 34.03
CA ILE A 306 6.10 14.80 35.47
C ILE A 306 5.31 13.72 36.23
N TYR A 307 6.02 12.83 36.88
CA TYR A 307 5.46 11.75 37.65
C TYR A 307 5.96 11.78 39.12
N THR A 308 5.09 11.46 40.07
CA THR A 308 5.43 11.48 41.49
C THR A 308 5.78 10.06 41.96
N VAL A 309 7.01 9.88 42.41
CA VAL A 309 7.50 8.63 43.01
C VAL A 309 7.92 8.89 44.45
N ASN A 310 7.32 8.20 45.42
CA ASN A 310 7.65 8.35 46.84
C ASN A 310 7.66 9.82 47.34
N GLY A 311 6.68 10.62 46.88
CA GLY A 311 6.55 12.03 47.25
C GLY A 311 7.51 13.01 46.56
N LYS A 312 8.44 12.55 45.74
CA LYS A 312 9.30 13.39 44.89
C LYS A 312 8.77 13.40 43.47
N LYS A 313 8.84 14.55 42.79
CA LYS A 313 8.48 14.69 41.38
C LYS A 313 9.71 14.51 40.50
N TYR A 314 9.56 13.70 39.49
CA TYR A 314 10.59 13.43 38.47
C TYR A 314 10.03 13.75 37.11
N TYR A 315 10.91 13.99 36.13
CA TYR A 315 10.54 14.17 34.74
C TYR A 315 11.03 13.00 33.89
N PHE A 316 10.10 12.43 33.13
CA PHE A 316 10.34 11.27 32.28
C PHE A 316 9.97 11.58 30.83
N GLU A 317 10.74 11.03 29.89
CA GLU A 317 10.42 10.96 28.47
C GLU A 317 10.38 9.47 28.07
N ASN A 318 9.23 8.98 27.65
CA ASN A 318 9.01 7.56 27.32
C ASN A 318 9.54 6.61 28.41
N GLY A 319 9.28 6.90 29.66
CA GLY A 319 9.75 6.14 30.81
C GLY A 319 11.16 6.46 31.28
N ARG A 320 12.02 7.05 30.44
CA ARG A 320 13.41 7.38 30.78
C ARG A 320 13.46 8.61 31.67
N LEU A 321 14.18 8.49 32.78
CA LEU A 321 14.43 9.61 33.69
C LEU A 321 15.36 10.60 33.05
N ILE A 322 14.90 11.85 32.89
CA ILE A 322 15.71 12.93 32.35
C ILE A 322 16.49 13.60 33.48
N ARG A 323 17.81 13.68 33.31
CA ARG A 323 18.77 14.25 34.25
C ARG A 323 19.58 15.32 33.56
N SER A 324 19.94 16.39 34.25
CA SER A 324 20.85 17.40 33.73
C SER A 324 21.52 18.20 34.82
N SER A 325 22.82 18.51 34.65
CA SER A 325 23.54 19.45 35.53
C SER A 325 22.97 20.86 35.39
N ASP A 326 22.52 21.25 34.20
CA ASP A 326 21.96 22.59 33.92
C ASP A 326 20.42 22.64 34.15
N GLY A 327 19.77 21.51 34.11
CA GLY A 327 18.48 21.23 34.64
C GLY A 327 17.29 22.02 34.10
N ILE A 328 17.31 22.45 32.85
CA ILE A 328 16.19 23.18 32.26
C ILE A 328 15.77 22.50 30.96
N THR A 329 14.51 22.18 30.87
CA THR A 329 13.90 21.70 29.63
C THR A 329 12.51 22.29 29.47
N VAL A 330 12.06 22.41 28.23
CA VAL A 330 10.69 22.77 27.91
C VAL A 330 9.94 21.48 27.66
N VAL A 331 8.89 21.26 28.42
CA VAL A 331 7.99 20.14 28.20
C VAL A 331 6.81 20.61 27.37
N SER A 332 6.72 20.08 26.19
CA SER A 332 5.51 20.29 25.39
C SER A 332 4.33 19.60 26.06
N SER A 333 3.31 20.35 26.25
CA SER A 333 1.89 20.04 26.51
C SER A 333 1.51 18.65 27.01
N TYR A 334 1.11 18.57 28.26
CA TYR A 334 0.27 17.47 28.73
C TYR A 334 -1.07 18.02 29.28
N LYS A 335 -2.05 17.17 29.36
CA LYS A 335 -3.35 17.51 29.91
C LYS A 335 -3.27 17.63 31.44
N ASP A 336 -3.75 18.72 32.00
CA ASP A 336 -3.90 18.85 33.44
C ASP A 336 -5.13 18.07 33.94
N GLU A 337 -5.37 18.10 35.22
CA GLU A 337 -6.51 17.46 35.91
C GLU A 337 -7.89 17.92 35.41
N ASN A 338 -7.94 19.01 34.61
CA ASN A 338 -9.16 19.56 33.99
C ASN A 338 -9.19 19.27 32.46
N ASP A 339 -8.37 18.33 31.99
CA ASP A 339 -8.24 17.97 30.57
C ASP A 339 -7.75 19.12 29.66
N LYS A 340 -7.16 20.17 30.25
CA LYS A 340 -6.63 21.33 29.55
C LYS A 340 -5.15 21.10 29.20
N ILE A 341 -4.80 21.32 27.94
CA ILE A 341 -3.41 21.30 27.51
C ILE A 341 -2.63 22.48 28.14
N VAL A 342 -1.60 22.16 28.90
CA VAL A 342 -0.76 23.14 29.58
C VAL A 342 0.70 22.85 29.27
N THR A 343 1.45 23.87 28.92
CA THR A 343 2.91 23.77 28.68
C THR A 343 3.68 24.30 29.88
N TYR A 344 4.76 23.63 30.22
CA TYR A 344 5.59 23.96 31.38
C TYR A 344 7.05 24.07 31.00
N VAL A 345 7.77 24.95 31.69
CA VAL A 345 9.21 24.90 31.82
C VAL A 345 9.57 24.22 33.13
N ILE A 346 10.45 23.25 33.08
CA ILE A 346 10.80 22.42 34.22
C ILE A 346 12.29 22.58 34.48
N ALA A 347 12.64 22.83 35.74
CA ALA A 347 14.02 22.71 36.22
C ALA A 347 14.11 21.40 37.01
N TYR A 348 15.06 20.57 36.68
CA TYR A 348 15.38 19.33 37.36
C TYR A 348 16.86 19.23 37.68
N ASN A 349 17.23 18.51 38.71
CA ASN A 349 18.63 18.37 39.14
C ASN A 349 19.30 17.14 38.50
N SER A 350 20.54 16.86 38.88
CA SER A 350 21.32 15.72 38.43
C SER A 350 20.71 14.37 38.83
N GLU A 351 19.81 14.34 39.79
CA GLU A 351 19.03 13.15 40.18
C GLU A 351 17.73 13.04 39.40
N GLY A 352 17.39 14.01 38.53
CA GLY A 352 16.13 14.06 37.79
C GLY A 352 14.95 14.58 38.59
N VAL A 353 15.17 15.02 39.86
CA VAL A 353 14.10 15.57 40.68
C VAL A 353 13.70 16.94 40.18
N VAL A 354 12.39 17.15 39.99
CA VAL A 354 11.83 18.43 39.57
C VAL A 354 11.93 19.45 40.67
N GLU A 355 12.78 20.44 40.54
CA GLU A 355 13.01 21.54 41.47
C GLU A 355 11.99 22.67 41.25
N LYS A 356 11.61 22.93 40.02
CA LYS A 356 10.68 24.00 39.68
C LYS A 356 9.85 23.66 38.46
N LYS A 357 8.59 24.03 38.51
CA LYS A 357 7.64 23.88 37.42
C LYS A 357 6.85 25.17 37.28
N LYS A 358 6.77 25.74 36.07
CA LYS A 358 6.00 26.95 35.82
C LYS A 358 5.36 26.88 34.43
N ALA A 359 4.07 27.21 34.33
CA ALA A 359 3.36 27.40 33.09
C ALA A 359 3.84 28.66 32.37
N VAL A 360 3.93 28.64 31.05
CA VAL A 360 4.59 29.69 30.26
C VAL A 360 3.87 29.96 28.97
N ALA A 361 3.56 31.20 28.71
CA ALA A 361 3.32 31.74 27.36
C ALA A 361 3.51 33.25 27.41
N ASN A 362 4.19 33.86 26.47
CA ASN A 362 4.46 35.29 26.34
C ASN A 362 5.04 35.94 27.63
N THR A 363 5.93 35.24 28.32
CA THR A 363 6.38 35.65 29.65
C THR A 363 7.90 35.36 29.83
N TRP A 364 8.59 36.24 30.53
CA TRP A 364 9.92 35.99 31.02
C TRP A 364 9.89 35.09 32.25
N ILE A 365 10.71 34.08 32.27
CA ILE A 365 10.86 33.12 33.34
C ILE A 365 12.26 33.13 33.82
N GLN A 366 12.48 33.32 35.10
CA GLN A 366 13.77 33.11 35.74
C GLN A 366 13.85 31.70 36.31
N LEU A 367 14.80 30.91 35.82
CA LEU A 367 15.13 29.57 36.29
C LEU A 367 16.61 29.44 36.56
N LYS A 368 17.00 28.99 37.75
CA LYS A 368 18.40 28.82 38.15
C LYS A 368 19.28 30.05 37.81
N GLY A 369 18.76 31.25 38.01
CA GLY A 369 19.44 32.51 37.78
C GLY A 369 19.52 33.00 36.34
N LYS A 370 19.09 32.23 35.38
CA LYS A 370 19.00 32.61 33.94
C LYS A 370 17.56 33.05 33.59
N TRP A 371 17.44 33.99 32.64
CA TRP A 371 16.17 34.44 32.10
C TRP A 371 15.87 33.83 30.75
N TYR A 372 14.63 33.32 30.57
CA TYR A 372 14.12 32.71 29.36
C TYR A 372 12.84 33.41 28.97
N TYR A 373 12.64 33.64 27.69
CA TYR A 373 11.38 34.13 27.14
C TYR A 373 10.80 33.10 26.18
N TYR A 374 9.55 32.82 26.36
CA TYR A 374 8.77 31.94 25.48
C TYR A 374 7.65 32.73 24.81
N ASP A 375 7.56 32.65 23.48
CA ASP A 375 6.55 33.31 22.67
C ASP A 375 5.14 32.71 22.90
N LYS A 376 4.16 33.23 22.13
CA LYS A 376 2.76 32.72 22.21
C LYS A 376 2.62 31.24 21.77
N ASN A 377 3.56 30.74 21.00
CA ASN A 377 3.62 29.36 20.52
C ASN A 377 4.54 28.48 21.36
N LEU A 378 5.10 29.04 22.45
CA LEU A 378 6.01 28.39 23.39
C LEU A 378 7.39 28.03 22.80
N ASN A 379 7.82 28.74 21.76
CA ASN A 379 9.18 28.67 21.31
C ASN A 379 10.06 29.55 22.18
N GLU A 380 11.23 29.03 22.58
CA GLU A 380 12.24 29.85 23.23
C GLU A 380 12.75 30.92 22.26
N ALA A 381 12.73 32.16 22.66
CA ALA A 381 13.24 33.24 21.82
C ALA A 381 14.76 33.23 21.83
N ASP A 382 15.36 32.98 20.68
CA ASP A 382 16.80 33.10 20.46
C ASP A 382 17.13 34.54 20.03
N GLY A 383 17.97 35.23 20.82
CA GLY A 383 18.46 36.55 20.51
C GLY A 383 17.91 37.71 21.36
N LYS A 384 18.25 38.97 20.96
CA LYS A 384 17.80 40.20 21.64
C LYS A 384 16.35 40.51 21.27
N MET A 385 15.43 40.37 22.20
CA MET A 385 14.08 40.93 22.06
C MET A 385 14.12 42.44 22.36
N THR A 386 13.62 43.23 21.41
CA THR A 386 13.28 44.65 21.68
C THR A 386 11.90 44.69 22.31
N THR A 387 11.78 45.21 23.48
CA THR A 387 10.51 45.47 24.19
C THR A 387 9.73 46.57 23.49
#